data_47c31d0e2667959cfc25272c0efad657
#
_entry.id   47c31d0e2667959cfc25272c0efad657
#
_cell.length_a   1.000
_cell.length_b   1.000
_cell.length_c   1.000
_cell.angle_alpha   90.00
_cell.angle_beta   90.00
_cell.angle_gamma   90.00
#
_symmetry.space_group_name_H-M   'P 1'
#
loop_
_entity.id
_entity.type
_entity.pdbx_description
1 polymer ?
#
loop_
_entity_poly.entity_id
_entity_poly.type
_entity_poly.pdbx_seq_one_letter_code
_entity_poly.pdbx_strand_id
1 'polypeptide(L)'
;MIISKCIDEKHIYTAWRENGERQFKLEAFEPYFFIEDDEFQFENYTVNKYISRPFKYEKGEWLSLKGKPLKKVIVEQATDIYKARKMWNKTYEADVPFGFRYAIDKLEELPEFKLRKWYWDMEWQQGGEHHDKITVIVAYDNYDKEYYQWAWFPNYDGDKELFFDNEKDMIESFIQCMIDKDPDMLIAWFGLKFDLPKLLDRCCALGINPMRMSPINRIEGVKKAGNGHTFSKAESGFSPIQQPLGGRITLNLDLAFERQWNDSQRGTLPSMSLEYVSQTLFGEGKSKETKFEDPNEFYRRGWLEDTEAYLKYALVDVELLVRIDETNFCSEAIVALQRLLVAPFEACFYASHMGSIYFMRNADWICKTGSKVDKREEYEGAMIYDPLSENTNGLHLNVAAFDFAGLYPSMMISRNISWETKSEEPTEFGCDIATPRDFSEATRTHMLYYKTDKLGLLPRAVLELKDLRNEYKRLMRDAREAGDDLEVVKWHNNQMAVKRLMASFYGIVAFQGFGWADVNLAASITASAREAIRLAAFKAKEMEV
;
A
#
# COMPACT_ATOMS: atom_id res chain seq x y z
N MET A 1 -1.09 2.91 -13.77
CA MET A 1 -2.21 3.84 -14.06
C MET A 1 -2.56 4.64 -12.80
N ILE A 2 -2.94 5.90 -12.95
CA ILE A 2 -3.43 6.73 -11.85
C ILE A 2 -4.93 6.55 -11.76
N ILE A 3 -5.46 6.30 -10.57
CA ILE A 3 -6.90 6.15 -10.30
C ILE A 3 -7.25 7.09 -9.15
N SER A 4 -8.07 8.10 -9.40
CA SER A 4 -8.43 9.11 -8.40
C SER A 4 -9.92 9.40 -8.42
N LYS A 5 -10.54 9.52 -7.25
CA LYS A 5 -11.91 10.03 -7.18
C LYS A 5 -11.95 11.53 -7.40
N CYS A 6 -12.97 12.02 -8.09
CA CYS A 6 -13.22 13.45 -8.30
C CYS A 6 -13.89 14.11 -7.09
N ILE A 7 -13.94 15.44 -7.10
CA ILE A 7 -14.55 16.24 -6.01
C ILE A 7 -16.03 15.92 -5.82
N ASP A 8 -16.75 15.66 -6.92
CA ASP A 8 -18.20 15.36 -6.89
C ASP A 8 -18.53 13.98 -6.32
N GLU A 9 -17.51 13.13 -6.07
CA GLU A 9 -17.64 11.77 -5.53
C GLU A 9 -18.57 10.83 -6.32
N LYS A 10 -18.78 11.17 -7.60
CA LYS A 10 -19.55 10.40 -8.60
C LYS A 10 -18.70 9.97 -9.78
N HIS A 11 -17.60 10.68 -10.02
CA HIS A 11 -16.70 10.36 -11.12
C HIS A 11 -15.35 9.85 -10.61
N ILE A 12 -14.78 8.96 -11.40
CA ILE A 12 -13.40 8.50 -11.25
C ILE A 12 -12.59 9.03 -12.43
N TYR A 13 -11.47 9.63 -12.11
CA TYR A 13 -10.42 10.00 -13.05
C TYR A 13 -9.40 8.89 -13.13
N THR A 14 -9.13 8.41 -14.32
CA THR A 14 -8.02 7.48 -14.60
C THR A 14 -7.06 8.11 -15.58
N ALA A 15 -5.75 7.90 -15.38
CA ALA A 15 -4.74 8.43 -16.29
C ALA A 15 -3.60 7.44 -16.51
N TRP A 16 -3.04 7.47 -17.73
CA TRP A 16 -1.90 6.69 -18.19
C TRP A 16 -1.10 7.50 -19.20
N ARG A 17 0.00 6.95 -19.74
CA ARG A 17 0.75 7.58 -20.82
C ARG A 17 0.77 6.74 -22.08
N GLU A 18 0.64 7.42 -23.20
CA GLU A 18 0.86 6.88 -24.54
C GLU A 18 1.88 7.77 -25.26
N ASN A 19 2.95 7.16 -25.76
CA ASN A 19 4.06 7.88 -26.39
C ASN A 19 4.64 9.05 -25.55
N GLY A 20 4.64 8.91 -24.23
CA GLY A 20 5.12 9.93 -23.29
C GLY A 20 4.08 10.99 -22.90
N GLU A 21 2.97 11.09 -23.62
CA GLU A 21 1.89 12.04 -23.34
C GLU A 21 0.85 11.45 -22.40
N ARG A 22 0.35 12.26 -21.46
CA ARG A 22 -0.73 11.82 -20.53
C ARG A 22 -2.04 11.71 -21.27
N GLN A 23 -2.64 10.54 -21.19
CA GLN A 23 -4.04 10.27 -21.54
C GLN A 23 -4.86 10.17 -20.27
N PHE A 24 -6.13 10.50 -20.36
CA PHE A 24 -7.03 10.36 -19.21
C PHE A 24 -8.46 10.03 -19.62
N LYS A 25 -9.20 9.45 -18.69
CA LYS A 25 -10.63 9.18 -18.82
C LYS A 25 -11.34 9.62 -17.55
N LEU A 26 -12.54 10.17 -17.72
CA LEU A 26 -13.42 10.54 -16.64
C LEU A 26 -14.70 9.73 -16.78
N GLU A 27 -14.99 8.89 -15.79
CA GLU A 27 -16.16 8.01 -15.83
C GLU A 27 -17.07 8.21 -14.61
N ALA A 28 -18.37 8.26 -14.85
CA ALA A 28 -19.37 8.18 -13.80
C ALA A 28 -19.45 6.74 -13.28
N PHE A 29 -19.50 6.60 -11.95
CA PHE A 29 -19.61 5.32 -11.28
C PHE A 29 -20.58 5.42 -10.12
N GLU A 30 -21.57 4.54 -10.04
CA GLU A 30 -22.56 4.52 -8.97
C GLU A 30 -22.00 3.81 -7.72
N PRO A 31 -21.85 4.51 -6.58
CA PRO A 31 -21.39 3.87 -5.34
C PRO A 31 -22.47 2.95 -4.77
N TYR A 32 -22.05 1.78 -4.24
CA TYR A 32 -22.98 0.80 -3.69
C TYR A 32 -22.36 -0.05 -2.58
N PHE A 33 -23.21 -0.81 -1.89
CA PHE A 33 -22.88 -1.83 -0.92
C PHE A 33 -23.99 -2.90 -0.90
N PHE A 34 -23.87 -3.95 -0.08
CA PHE A 34 -24.90 -4.99 -0.01
C PHE A 34 -25.47 -5.14 1.40
N ILE A 35 -26.71 -5.66 1.44
CA ILE A 35 -27.45 -6.04 2.64
C ILE A 35 -28.10 -7.42 2.44
N GLU A 36 -28.54 -8.10 3.49
CA GLU A 36 -29.31 -9.35 3.36
C GLU A 36 -30.65 -9.07 2.67
N ASP A 37 -31.11 -9.93 1.77
CA ASP A 37 -32.29 -9.66 0.93
C ASP A 37 -33.59 -9.51 1.73
N ASP A 38 -33.67 -10.14 2.88
CA ASP A 38 -34.79 -10.11 3.83
C ASP A 38 -34.64 -9.05 4.93
N GLU A 39 -33.55 -8.29 4.93
CA GLU A 39 -33.32 -7.28 5.98
C GLU A 39 -34.12 -6.00 5.72
N PHE A 40 -34.83 -5.55 6.76
CA PHE A 40 -35.58 -4.31 6.74
C PHE A 40 -34.70 -3.11 7.13
N GLN A 41 -34.97 -1.97 6.52
CA GLN A 41 -34.34 -0.71 6.86
C GLN A 41 -34.84 -0.22 8.22
N PHE A 42 -33.93 0.14 9.12
CA PHE A 42 -34.31 0.81 10.36
C PHE A 42 -34.68 2.27 10.08
N GLU A 43 -35.79 2.73 10.64
CA GLU A 43 -36.08 4.15 10.68
C GLU A 43 -35.12 4.87 11.63
N ASN A 44 -33.97 5.25 11.15
CA ASN A 44 -33.04 6.10 11.88
C ASN A 44 -33.29 7.56 11.52
N TYR A 45 -34.06 8.27 12.35
CA TYR A 45 -34.48 9.65 12.13
C TYR A 45 -33.32 10.61 11.88
N THR A 46 -32.15 10.35 12.46
CA THR A 46 -30.93 11.17 12.30
C THR A 46 -30.30 10.97 10.93
N VAL A 47 -30.36 9.77 10.36
CA VAL A 47 -29.80 9.46 9.04
C VAL A 47 -30.70 9.99 7.93
N ASN A 48 -32.01 9.86 8.05
CA ASN A 48 -32.99 10.41 7.10
C ASN A 48 -32.88 11.93 6.93
N LYS A 49 -32.40 12.65 7.94
CA LYS A 49 -32.15 14.10 7.86
C LYS A 49 -30.97 14.43 6.92
N TYR A 50 -30.02 13.53 6.71
CA TYR A 50 -28.79 13.75 5.94
C TYR A 50 -28.77 13.06 4.57
N ILE A 51 -29.70 12.13 4.32
CA ILE A 51 -29.85 11.41 3.05
C ILE A 51 -31.28 11.64 2.56
N SER A 52 -31.44 12.66 1.70
CA SER A 52 -32.75 13.10 1.24
C SER A 52 -33.28 12.35 0.01
N ARG A 53 -32.54 11.33 -0.49
CA ARG A 53 -32.88 10.66 -1.74
C ARG A 53 -33.13 9.17 -1.54
N PRO A 54 -34.11 8.58 -2.26
CA PRO A 54 -34.40 7.17 -2.18
C PRO A 54 -33.19 6.36 -2.73
N PHE A 55 -32.87 5.26 -2.05
CA PHE A 55 -31.90 4.28 -2.55
C PHE A 55 -32.49 3.53 -3.74
N LYS A 56 -31.59 3.14 -4.68
CA LYS A 56 -31.93 2.15 -5.68
C LYS A 56 -31.51 0.78 -5.16
N TYR A 57 -32.34 -0.22 -5.41
CA TYR A 57 -32.07 -1.60 -5.02
C TYR A 57 -31.98 -2.49 -6.27
N GLU A 58 -30.96 -3.35 -6.30
CA GLU A 58 -30.82 -4.37 -7.33
C GLU A 58 -30.75 -5.76 -6.68
N LYS A 59 -31.47 -6.73 -7.26
CA LYS A 59 -31.38 -8.15 -6.90
C LYS A 59 -30.44 -8.86 -7.85
N GLY A 60 -29.67 -9.82 -7.35
CA GLY A 60 -28.74 -10.63 -8.12
C GLY A 60 -28.38 -11.90 -7.35
N GLU A 61 -27.37 -12.60 -7.82
CA GLU A 61 -26.94 -13.88 -7.25
C GLU A 61 -25.86 -13.72 -6.16
N TRP A 62 -25.77 -12.53 -5.52
CA TRP A 62 -24.76 -12.27 -4.50
C TRP A 62 -25.07 -13.01 -3.20
N LEU A 63 -24.03 -13.60 -2.62
CA LEU A 63 -24.08 -14.35 -1.38
C LEU A 63 -23.11 -13.77 -0.34
N SER A 64 -23.47 -13.81 0.92
CA SER A 64 -22.51 -13.57 2.00
C SER A 64 -21.54 -14.74 2.13
N LEU A 65 -20.44 -14.59 2.90
CA LEU A 65 -19.52 -15.68 3.27
C LEU A 65 -20.22 -16.87 3.97
N LYS A 66 -21.44 -16.69 4.46
CA LYS A 66 -22.28 -17.72 5.09
C LYS A 66 -23.39 -18.23 4.17
N GLY A 67 -23.34 -17.91 2.87
CA GLY A 67 -24.32 -18.35 1.87
C GLY A 67 -25.68 -17.67 1.93
N LYS A 68 -25.85 -16.55 2.67
CA LYS A 68 -27.11 -15.81 2.69
C LYS A 68 -27.28 -14.95 1.44
N PRO A 69 -28.45 -14.92 0.80
CA PRO A 69 -28.74 -14.06 -0.34
C PRO A 69 -28.62 -12.57 0.01
N LEU A 70 -28.05 -11.80 -0.89
CA LEU A 70 -27.84 -10.37 -0.74
C LEU A 70 -28.54 -9.57 -1.84
N LYS A 71 -28.86 -8.31 -1.55
CA LYS A 71 -29.26 -7.30 -2.53
C LYS A 71 -28.34 -6.10 -2.47
N LYS A 72 -28.12 -5.47 -3.62
CA LYS A 72 -27.30 -4.28 -3.77
C LYS A 72 -28.10 -3.03 -3.41
N VAL A 73 -27.47 -2.12 -2.66
CA VAL A 73 -27.99 -0.80 -2.32
C VAL A 73 -27.11 0.24 -3.00
N ILE A 74 -27.66 0.98 -3.94
CA ILE A 74 -26.97 2.03 -4.72
C ILE A 74 -27.30 3.38 -4.10
N VAL A 75 -26.26 4.19 -3.88
CA VAL A 75 -26.35 5.55 -3.35
C VAL A 75 -25.88 6.57 -4.38
N GLU A 76 -26.15 7.85 -4.15
CA GLU A 76 -25.85 8.88 -5.13
C GLU A 76 -24.39 9.31 -5.11
N GLN A 77 -23.77 9.38 -3.93
CA GLN A 77 -22.37 9.79 -3.73
C GLN A 77 -21.63 8.80 -2.85
N ALA A 78 -20.32 8.67 -3.05
CA ALA A 78 -19.50 7.74 -2.28
C ALA A 78 -19.53 8.00 -0.76
N THR A 79 -19.60 9.27 -0.34
CA THR A 79 -19.75 9.66 1.08
C THR A 79 -21.07 9.24 1.70
N ASP A 80 -22.11 9.04 0.90
CA ASP A 80 -23.41 8.60 1.40
C ASP A 80 -23.39 7.15 1.91
N ILE A 81 -22.49 6.32 1.41
CA ILE A 81 -22.30 4.94 1.92
C ILE A 81 -22.05 4.96 3.44
N TYR A 82 -21.18 5.87 3.92
CA TYR A 82 -20.86 5.96 5.34
C TYR A 82 -22.07 6.27 6.22
N LYS A 83 -23.01 7.07 5.70
CA LYS A 83 -24.26 7.41 6.39
C LYS A 83 -25.29 6.30 6.22
N ALA A 84 -25.48 5.84 4.98
CA ALA A 84 -26.47 4.84 4.60
C ALA A 84 -26.28 3.51 5.34
N ARG A 85 -25.04 3.00 5.43
CA ARG A 85 -24.75 1.72 6.08
C ARG A 85 -25.22 1.61 7.54
N LYS A 86 -25.44 2.76 8.21
CA LYS A 86 -25.95 2.81 9.59
C LYS A 86 -27.45 2.51 9.70
N MET A 87 -28.15 2.46 8.57
CA MET A 87 -29.60 2.20 8.49
C MET A 87 -29.92 0.69 8.57
N TRP A 88 -28.89 -0.17 8.53
CA TRP A 88 -29.03 -1.61 8.63
C TRP A 88 -28.14 -2.17 9.73
N ASN A 89 -28.56 -3.26 10.35
CA ASN A 89 -27.77 -3.95 11.39
C ASN A 89 -26.48 -4.51 10.80
N LYS A 90 -26.57 -5.02 9.57
CA LYS A 90 -25.49 -5.69 8.90
C LYS A 90 -25.39 -5.22 7.46
N THR A 91 -24.18 -4.88 7.06
CA THR A 91 -23.86 -4.51 5.69
C THR A 91 -22.64 -5.28 5.20
N TYR A 92 -22.55 -5.45 3.90
CA TYR A 92 -21.46 -6.16 3.23
C TYR A 92 -20.80 -5.19 2.26
N GLU A 93 -19.47 -5.17 2.25
CA GLU A 93 -18.65 -4.33 1.37
C GLU A 93 -18.89 -2.82 1.45
N ALA A 94 -19.60 -2.36 2.49
CA ALA A 94 -19.83 -0.92 2.74
C ALA A 94 -18.59 -0.16 3.26
N ASP A 95 -17.49 -0.84 3.43
CA ASP A 95 -16.18 -0.31 3.83
C ASP A 95 -15.17 -0.26 2.68
N VAL A 96 -15.56 -0.70 1.47
CA VAL A 96 -14.70 -0.68 0.29
C VAL A 96 -14.57 0.75 -0.24
N PRO A 97 -13.34 1.31 -0.33
CA PRO A 97 -13.14 2.64 -0.88
C PRO A 97 -13.64 2.76 -2.32
N PHE A 98 -14.19 3.91 -2.68
CA PHE A 98 -14.84 4.14 -3.97
C PHE A 98 -13.92 3.84 -5.18
N GLY A 99 -12.66 4.28 -5.13
CA GLY A 99 -11.69 3.97 -6.19
C GLY A 99 -11.35 2.48 -6.28
N PHE A 100 -11.35 1.74 -5.15
CA PHE A 100 -11.12 0.29 -5.13
C PHE A 100 -12.29 -0.44 -5.80
N ARG A 101 -13.51 -0.05 -5.43
CA ARG A 101 -14.74 -0.61 -6.03
C ARG A 101 -14.77 -0.40 -7.54
N TYR A 102 -14.49 0.82 -8.00
CA TYR A 102 -14.39 1.11 -9.43
C TYR A 102 -13.35 0.22 -10.13
N ALA A 103 -12.15 0.10 -9.55
CA ALA A 103 -11.09 -0.71 -10.13
C ALA A 103 -11.50 -2.18 -10.22
N ILE A 104 -12.16 -2.74 -9.19
CA ILE A 104 -12.66 -4.12 -9.16
C ILE A 104 -13.70 -4.35 -10.26
N ASP A 105 -14.64 -3.43 -10.42
CA ASP A 105 -15.83 -3.63 -11.28
C ASP A 105 -15.59 -3.25 -12.75
N LYS A 106 -14.65 -2.34 -13.03
CA LYS A 106 -14.52 -1.69 -14.34
C LYS A 106 -13.20 -1.93 -15.04
N LEU A 107 -12.15 -2.35 -14.32
CA LEU A 107 -10.84 -2.55 -14.91
C LEU A 107 -10.49 -4.04 -14.96
N GLU A 108 -10.14 -4.54 -16.12
CA GLU A 108 -9.65 -5.90 -16.31
C GLU A 108 -8.13 -5.97 -16.14
N GLU A 109 -7.43 -4.94 -16.66
CA GLU A 109 -5.97 -4.79 -16.58
C GLU A 109 -5.57 -3.32 -16.46
N LEU A 110 -4.31 -3.08 -16.09
CA LEU A 110 -3.72 -1.74 -16.11
C LEU A 110 -2.70 -1.64 -17.24
N PRO A 111 -2.71 -0.56 -18.04
CA PRO A 111 -1.77 -0.37 -19.13
C PRO A 111 -0.33 -0.32 -18.61
N GLU A 112 0.59 -0.88 -19.38
CA GLU A 112 2.02 -0.79 -19.11
C GLU A 112 2.60 0.45 -19.77
N PHE A 113 3.20 1.34 -18.97
CA PHE A 113 3.89 2.53 -19.44
C PHE A 113 4.94 2.99 -18.43
N LYS A 114 5.92 3.76 -18.88
CA LYS A 114 6.91 4.37 -18.00
C LYS A 114 6.28 5.56 -17.29
N LEU A 115 6.29 5.56 -15.96
CA LEU A 115 5.82 6.70 -15.16
C LEU A 115 6.84 7.84 -15.25
N ARG A 116 6.36 9.09 -15.41
CA ARG A 116 7.18 10.28 -15.18
C ARG A 116 7.23 10.52 -13.68
N LYS A 117 8.40 10.34 -13.08
CA LYS A 117 8.66 10.44 -11.64
C LYS A 117 9.43 11.71 -11.35
N TRP A 118 8.99 12.45 -10.35
CA TRP A 118 9.75 13.51 -9.72
C TRP A 118 10.16 13.05 -8.32
N TYR A 119 11.47 13.02 -8.06
CA TYR A 119 12.06 12.88 -6.74
C TYR A 119 12.30 14.28 -6.24
N TRP A 120 11.77 14.65 -5.10
CA TRP A 120 11.83 16.02 -4.64
C TRP A 120 11.98 16.12 -3.14
N ASP A 121 12.57 17.23 -2.72
CA ASP A 121 12.79 17.61 -1.33
C ASP A 121 12.79 19.12 -1.21
N MET A 122 12.64 19.68 0.00
CA MET A 122 12.68 21.09 0.21
C MET A 122 13.17 21.47 1.60
N GLU A 123 13.81 22.63 1.68
CA GLU A 123 14.31 23.21 2.91
C GLU A 123 13.51 24.45 3.29
N TRP A 124 13.29 24.64 4.60
CA TRP A 124 12.64 25.82 5.14
C TRP A 124 13.28 26.31 6.44
N GLN A 125 13.12 27.58 6.77
CA GLN A 125 13.73 28.18 7.92
C GLN A 125 13.00 27.87 9.24
N GLN A 126 13.77 27.43 10.22
CA GLN A 126 13.27 27.07 11.56
C GLN A 126 13.59 28.17 12.58
N GLY A 127 13.20 29.39 12.34
CA GLY A 127 13.38 30.51 13.25
C GLY A 127 13.90 31.78 12.57
N GLY A 128 14.03 32.87 13.34
CA GLY A 128 14.48 34.16 12.84
C GLY A 128 13.43 34.88 12.00
N GLU A 129 13.87 35.89 11.26
CA GLU A 129 13.01 36.77 10.41
C GLU A 129 12.28 36.01 9.29
N HIS A 130 12.89 34.93 8.84
CA HIS A 130 12.36 34.11 7.73
C HIS A 130 11.73 32.79 8.22
N HIS A 131 11.34 32.74 9.49
CA HIS A 131 10.69 31.56 10.07
C HIS A 131 9.56 31.05 9.19
N ASP A 132 9.50 29.73 9.01
CA ASP A 132 8.54 29.00 8.17
C ASP A 132 8.63 29.20 6.66
N LYS A 133 9.44 30.09 6.15
CA LYS A 133 9.59 30.28 4.71
C LYS A 133 10.38 29.14 4.07
N ILE A 134 9.90 28.65 2.95
CA ILE A 134 10.63 27.68 2.11
C ILE A 134 11.75 28.42 1.40
N THR A 135 12.98 27.93 1.50
CA THR A 135 14.18 28.58 0.96
C THR A 135 14.69 27.95 -0.32
N VAL A 136 14.58 26.62 -0.41
CA VAL A 136 15.03 25.83 -1.56
C VAL A 136 14.04 24.71 -1.79
N ILE A 137 13.76 24.43 -3.07
CA ILE A 137 13.06 23.22 -3.53
C ILE A 137 13.96 22.57 -4.57
N VAL A 138 14.15 21.27 -4.49
CA VAL A 138 14.90 20.50 -5.49
C VAL A 138 14.01 19.39 -6.04
N ALA A 139 14.08 19.16 -7.35
CA ALA A 139 13.41 18.01 -7.98
C ALA A 139 14.31 17.39 -9.06
N TYR A 140 14.28 16.06 -9.15
CA TYR A 140 14.85 15.29 -10.27
C TYR A 140 13.74 14.71 -11.12
N ASP A 141 13.82 14.92 -12.42
CA ASP A 141 12.88 14.36 -13.41
C ASP A 141 13.51 13.16 -14.13
N ASN A 142 12.92 11.99 -14.00
CA ASN A 142 13.43 10.75 -14.61
C ASN A 142 13.28 10.69 -16.15
N TYR A 143 12.48 11.54 -16.77
CA TYR A 143 12.33 11.63 -18.22
C TYR A 143 13.44 12.49 -18.82
N ASP A 144 13.58 13.71 -18.27
CA ASP A 144 14.60 14.68 -18.71
C ASP A 144 16.00 14.29 -18.20
N LYS A 145 16.08 13.49 -17.11
CA LYS A 145 17.30 13.11 -16.38
C LYS A 145 18.07 14.33 -15.88
N GLU A 146 17.34 15.33 -15.40
CA GLU A 146 17.86 16.60 -14.94
C GLU A 146 17.40 16.93 -13.53
N TYR A 147 18.26 17.63 -12.80
CA TYR A 147 17.95 18.20 -11.50
C TYR A 147 17.58 19.66 -11.67
N TYR A 148 16.46 20.06 -11.09
CA TYR A 148 15.98 21.42 -11.01
C TYR A 148 16.08 21.89 -9.57
N GLN A 149 16.65 23.11 -9.36
CA GLN A 149 16.83 23.66 -8.02
C GLN A 149 16.30 25.09 -7.99
N TRP A 150 15.14 25.27 -7.35
CA TRP A 150 14.52 26.57 -7.09
C TRP A 150 15.00 27.10 -5.75
N ALA A 151 15.49 28.35 -5.73
CA ALA A 151 15.89 29.02 -4.49
C ALA A 151 15.52 30.50 -4.55
N TRP A 152 15.35 31.12 -3.41
CA TRP A 152 15.18 32.57 -3.35
C TRP A 152 16.12 33.18 -2.32
N PHE A 153 16.56 34.42 -2.58
CA PHE A 153 17.42 35.15 -1.69
C PHE A 153 16.94 36.61 -1.63
N PRO A 154 16.94 37.26 -0.44
CA PRO A 154 16.57 38.65 -0.34
C PRO A 154 17.40 39.54 -1.26
N ASN A 155 16.76 40.37 -2.08
CA ASN A 155 17.38 41.25 -3.05
C ASN A 155 18.28 40.54 -4.08
N TYR A 156 17.91 39.33 -4.52
CA TYR A 156 18.62 38.61 -5.58
C TYR A 156 18.41 39.29 -6.91
N ASP A 157 19.52 39.58 -7.62
CA ASP A 157 19.58 40.21 -8.97
C ASP A 157 20.45 39.41 -9.94
N GLY A 158 20.70 38.15 -9.63
CA GLY A 158 21.58 37.26 -10.41
C GLY A 158 20.93 36.65 -11.66
N ASP A 159 21.73 35.91 -12.42
CA ASP A 159 21.39 35.39 -13.75
C ASP A 159 20.82 33.97 -13.74
N LYS A 160 20.67 33.34 -12.59
CA LYS A 160 20.19 31.93 -12.51
C LYS A 160 18.69 31.87 -12.70
N GLU A 161 18.25 31.13 -13.71
CA GLU A 161 16.85 31.04 -14.16
C GLU A 161 15.84 30.61 -13.05
N LEU A 162 16.24 29.75 -12.13
CA LEU A 162 15.39 29.27 -11.05
C LEU A 162 15.69 29.89 -9.69
N PHE A 163 16.40 31.04 -9.65
CA PHE A 163 16.65 31.79 -8.43
C PHE A 163 15.86 33.10 -8.45
N PHE A 164 15.28 33.44 -7.30
CA PHE A 164 14.28 34.48 -7.13
C PHE A 164 14.63 35.40 -5.96
N ASP A 165 14.03 36.59 -5.92
CA ASP A 165 14.18 37.53 -4.81
C ASP A 165 13.14 37.35 -3.69
N ASN A 166 12.15 36.50 -3.90
CA ASN A 166 11.13 36.19 -2.92
C ASN A 166 10.60 34.77 -3.03
N GLU A 167 10.09 34.26 -1.90
CA GLU A 167 9.54 32.91 -1.77
C GLU A 167 8.33 32.63 -2.69
N LYS A 168 7.47 33.66 -2.87
CA LYS A 168 6.25 33.50 -3.66
C LYS A 168 6.54 33.16 -5.11
N ASP A 169 7.42 33.93 -5.76
CA ASP A 169 7.76 33.73 -7.16
C ASP A 169 8.52 32.40 -7.37
N MET A 170 9.36 32.00 -6.41
CA MET A 170 10.00 30.69 -6.41
C MET A 170 8.95 29.56 -6.40
N ILE A 171 7.97 29.59 -5.48
CA ILE A 171 6.93 28.56 -5.39
C ILE A 171 6.03 28.56 -6.63
N GLU A 172 5.66 29.73 -7.16
CA GLU A 172 4.88 29.86 -8.40
C GLU A 172 5.63 29.24 -9.59
N SER A 173 6.93 29.46 -9.71
CA SER A 173 7.77 28.86 -10.75
C SER A 173 7.86 27.33 -10.59
N PHE A 174 8.03 26.82 -9.37
CA PHE A 174 8.00 25.38 -9.10
C PHE A 174 6.67 24.74 -9.52
N ILE A 175 5.54 25.36 -9.13
CA ILE A 175 4.21 24.87 -9.52
C ILE A 175 4.02 24.91 -11.04
N GLN A 176 4.48 25.98 -11.70
CA GLN A 176 4.39 26.09 -13.15
C GLN A 176 5.20 25.00 -13.84
N CYS A 177 6.44 24.75 -13.40
CA CYS A 177 7.25 23.65 -13.92
C CYS A 177 6.58 22.28 -13.69
N MET A 178 5.94 22.05 -12.53
CA MET A 178 5.16 20.83 -12.27
C MET A 178 3.98 20.68 -13.24
N ILE A 179 3.34 21.77 -13.64
CA ILE A 179 2.26 21.77 -14.64
C ILE A 179 2.82 21.41 -16.02
N ASP A 180 3.91 22.06 -16.42
CA ASP A 180 4.51 21.92 -17.76
C ASP A 180 5.13 20.52 -17.96
N LYS A 181 5.81 19.99 -16.96
CA LYS A 181 6.42 18.66 -16.98
C LYS A 181 5.42 17.54 -16.69
N ASP A 182 4.36 17.85 -15.98
CA ASP A 182 3.23 16.98 -15.63
C ASP A 182 3.64 15.59 -15.08
N PRO A 183 4.38 15.51 -13.95
CA PRO A 183 4.79 14.23 -13.37
C PRO A 183 3.59 13.36 -12.94
N ASP A 184 3.70 12.06 -13.15
CA ASP A 184 2.70 11.08 -12.69
C ASP A 184 2.85 10.77 -11.21
N MET A 185 4.10 10.74 -10.73
CA MET A 185 4.45 10.34 -9.36
C MET A 185 5.42 11.34 -8.74
N LEU A 186 5.10 11.80 -7.55
CA LEU A 186 5.95 12.61 -6.69
C LEU A 186 6.51 11.75 -5.58
N ILE A 187 7.82 11.63 -5.48
CA ILE A 187 8.56 10.78 -4.55
C ILE A 187 9.38 11.65 -3.62
N ALA A 188 9.20 11.49 -2.30
CA ALA A 188 10.00 12.17 -1.29
C ALA A 188 10.26 11.23 -0.10
N TRP A 189 11.23 11.59 0.76
CA TRP A 189 11.49 10.88 2.01
C TRP A 189 10.50 11.30 3.06
N PHE A 190 9.70 10.91 3.70
CA PHE A 190 8.65 11.44 4.60
C PHE A 190 7.78 12.58 4.02
N GLY A 191 7.74 12.75 2.69
CA GLY A 191 7.12 13.92 2.05
C GLY A 191 5.64 14.15 2.37
N LEU A 192 4.85 13.10 2.61
CA LEU A 192 3.45 13.20 3.04
C LEU A 192 3.30 13.69 4.49
N LYS A 193 4.33 13.54 5.30
CA LYS A 193 4.33 14.01 6.69
C LYS A 193 4.80 15.47 6.81
N PHE A 194 5.80 15.86 6.00
CA PHE A 194 6.51 17.14 6.16
C PHE A 194 6.41 18.03 4.92
N ASP A 195 6.99 17.63 3.79
CA ASP A 195 7.21 18.50 2.64
C ASP A 195 5.89 18.97 1.99
N LEU A 196 5.04 18.05 1.59
CA LEU A 196 3.79 18.40 0.94
C LEU A 196 2.85 19.23 1.82
N PRO A 197 2.63 18.90 3.11
CA PRO A 197 1.86 19.76 4.01
C PRO A 197 2.44 21.17 4.15
N LYS A 198 3.76 21.30 4.27
CA LYS A 198 4.44 22.58 4.38
C LYS A 198 4.27 23.42 3.11
N LEU A 199 4.48 22.82 1.93
CA LEU A 199 4.26 23.48 0.65
C LEU A 199 2.81 24.01 0.51
N LEU A 200 1.81 23.18 0.84
CA LEU A 200 0.40 23.56 0.77
C LEU A 200 0.06 24.69 1.73
N ASP A 201 0.58 24.65 2.94
CA ASP A 201 0.40 25.70 3.93
C ASP A 201 1.01 27.02 3.46
N ARG A 202 2.24 27.00 2.95
CA ARG A 202 2.91 28.18 2.39
C ARG A 202 2.18 28.76 1.18
N CYS A 203 1.69 27.91 0.28
CA CYS A 203 0.86 28.35 -0.85
C CYS A 203 -0.36 29.14 -0.34
N CYS A 204 -1.08 28.59 0.64
CA CYS A 204 -2.27 29.27 1.20
C CYS A 204 -1.89 30.60 1.87
N ALA A 205 -0.81 30.63 2.65
CA ALA A 205 -0.35 31.83 3.34
C ALA A 205 0.09 32.96 2.38
N LEU A 206 0.69 32.59 1.25
CA LEU A 206 1.15 33.54 0.22
C LEU A 206 0.09 33.91 -0.83
N GLY A 207 -1.13 33.36 -0.71
CA GLY A 207 -2.23 33.57 -1.68
C GLY A 207 -1.98 32.90 -3.03
N ILE A 208 -1.13 31.87 -3.07
CA ILE A 208 -0.92 31.01 -4.24
C ILE A 208 -2.04 29.98 -4.31
N ASN A 209 -2.56 29.69 -5.49
CA ASN A 209 -3.56 28.64 -5.65
C ASN A 209 -2.91 27.24 -5.70
N PRO A 210 -2.94 26.44 -4.61
CA PRO A 210 -2.31 25.14 -4.60
C PRO A 210 -3.02 24.11 -5.49
N MET A 211 -4.31 24.31 -5.79
CA MET A 211 -5.09 23.37 -6.62
C MET A 211 -4.51 23.16 -8.01
N ARG A 212 -3.70 24.10 -8.50
CA ARG A 212 -2.99 23.98 -9.78
C ARG A 212 -2.05 22.78 -9.85
N MET A 213 -1.55 22.26 -8.71
CA MET A 213 -0.72 21.07 -8.67
C MET A 213 -1.50 19.78 -9.00
N SER A 214 -2.84 19.82 -8.95
CA SER A 214 -3.70 18.68 -9.25
C SER A 214 -4.34 18.80 -10.63
N PRO A 215 -4.17 17.84 -11.54
CA PRO A 215 -4.83 17.83 -12.85
C PRO A 215 -6.36 17.89 -12.79
N ILE A 216 -6.95 17.52 -11.67
CA ILE A 216 -8.42 17.50 -11.46
C ILE A 216 -8.88 18.51 -10.41
N ASN A 217 -8.04 19.50 -10.08
CA ASN A 217 -8.34 20.54 -9.09
C ASN A 217 -8.82 19.97 -7.74
N ARG A 218 -8.19 18.90 -7.27
CA ARG A 218 -8.54 18.25 -6.01
C ARG A 218 -7.29 17.99 -5.17
N ILE A 219 -7.21 18.66 -4.02
CA ILE A 219 -6.17 18.39 -3.01
C ILE A 219 -6.86 18.19 -1.65
N GLU A 220 -6.55 17.11 -0.99
CA GLU A 220 -7.15 16.80 0.29
C GLU A 220 -6.72 17.81 1.37
N GLY A 221 -7.68 18.27 2.16
CA GLY A 221 -7.44 19.27 3.21
C GLY A 221 -7.43 20.72 2.71
N VAL A 222 -7.34 20.97 1.39
CA VAL A 222 -7.40 22.30 0.81
C VAL A 222 -8.86 22.64 0.47
N LYS A 223 -9.30 23.85 0.85
CA LYS A 223 -10.63 24.38 0.55
C LYS A 223 -10.53 25.82 0.08
N LYS A 224 -11.43 26.21 -0.84
CA LYS A 224 -11.59 27.62 -1.23
C LYS A 224 -12.16 28.41 -0.05
N ALA A 225 -11.58 29.57 0.24
CA ALA A 225 -12.00 30.47 1.30
C ALA A 225 -11.92 31.93 0.80
N GLY A 226 -13.07 32.54 0.53
CA GLY A 226 -13.09 33.86 -0.10
C GLY A 226 -12.37 33.88 -1.43
N ASN A 227 -11.41 34.79 -1.58
CA ASN A 227 -10.56 34.90 -2.79
C ASN A 227 -9.32 34.00 -2.76
N GLY A 228 -9.09 33.25 -1.68
CA GLY A 228 -7.91 32.38 -1.51
C GLY A 228 -8.27 30.95 -1.16
N HIS A 229 -7.33 30.27 -0.51
CA HIS A 229 -7.46 28.89 -0.06
C HIS A 229 -7.03 28.75 1.39
N THR A 230 -7.55 27.73 2.08
CA THR A 230 -7.14 27.31 3.42
C THR A 230 -6.73 25.86 3.38
N PHE A 231 -5.77 25.50 4.23
CA PHE A 231 -5.30 24.14 4.39
C PHE A 231 -5.47 23.66 5.85
N SER A 232 -6.08 22.50 6.03
CA SER A 232 -6.49 22.02 7.36
C SER A 232 -5.57 20.95 7.96
N LYS A 233 -4.49 20.56 7.28
CA LYS A 233 -3.57 19.50 7.72
C LYS A 233 -2.11 19.97 7.87
N ALA A 234 -1.87 21.24 8.02
CA ALA A 234 -0.52 21.81 8.14
C ALA A 234 0.29 21.16 9.28
N GLU A 235 -0.32 20.98 10.46
CA GLU A 235 0.34 20.38 11.62
C GLU A 235 0.33 18.85 11.62
N SER A 236 -0.77 18.22 11.18
CA SER A 236 -0.93 16.76 11.27
C SER A 236 -0.23 16.00 10.14
N GLY A 237 -0.04 16.63 9.00
CA GLY A 237 0.38 15.98 7.76
C GLY A 237 -0.65 14.98 7.21
N PHE A 238 -0.23 14.20 6.24
CA PHE A 238 -1.02 13.13 5.64
C PHE A 238 -0.59 11.76 6.17
N SER A 239 -1.48 10.77 6.09
CA SER A 239 -1.08 9.38 6.33
C SER A 239 -0.04 8.94 5.28
N PRO A 240 0.92 8.07 5.64
CA PRO A 240 2.04 7.69 4.76
C PRO A 240 1.67 7.08 3.42
N ILE A 241 0.44 6.57 3.28
CA ILE A 241 -0.07 5.95 2.03
C ILE A 241 -1.15 6.80 1.34
N GLN A 242 -1.48 7.95 1.91
CA GLN A 242 -2.56 8.79 1.42
C GLN A 242 -2.22 9.37 0.04
N GLN A 243 -3.21 9.55 -0.82
CA GLN A 243 -3.07 10.16 -2.14
C GLN A 243 -3.77 11.54 -2.16
N PRO A 244 -3.14 12.56 -1.58
CA PRO A 244 -3.80 13.86 -1.39
C PRO A 244 -3.92 14.67 -2.67
N LEU A 245 -3.02 14.49 -3.64
CA LEU A 245 -3.04 15.19 -4.92
C LEU A 245 -3.86 14.40 -5.95
N GLY A 246 -5.11 14.79 -6.16
CA GLY A 246 -5.95 14.15 -7.17
C GLY A 246 -5.30 14.17 -8.57
N GLY A 247 -5.25 13.02 -9.22
CA GLY A 247 -4.65 12.85 -10.54
C GLY A 247 -3.12 12.71 -10.57
N ARG A 248 -2.47 12.60 -9.42
CA ARG A 248 -1.05 12.25 -9.27
C ARG A 248 -0.87 11.22 -8.16
N ILE A 249 0.19 10.44 -8.25
CA ILE A 249 0.62 9.51 -7.20
C ILE A 249 1.60 10.26 -6.28
N THR A 250 1.43 10.11 -4.97
CA THR A 250 2.42 10.55 -3.98
C THR A 250 3.00 9.34 -3.27
N LEU A 251 4.32 9.23 -3.25
CA LEU A 251 5.03 8.10 -2.67
C LEU A 251 6.01 8.57 -1.60
N ASN A 252 5.83 8.09 -0.38
CA ASN A 252 6.84 8.12 0.66
C ASN A 252 7.86 7.01 0.39
N LEU A 253 9.09 7.38 0.04
CA LEU A 253 10.13 6.44 -0.34
C LEU A 253 10.65 5.64 0.86
N ASP A 254 10.67 6.24 2.06
CA ASP A 254 11.02 5.56 3.31
C ASP A 254 10.15 4.31 3.54
N LEU A 255 8.84 4.42 3.37
CA LEU A 255 7.90 3.30 3.53
C LEU A 255 8.09 2.23 2.45
N ALA A 256 8.31 2.63 1.20
CA ALA A 256 8.56 1.70 0.11
C ALA A 256 9.90 0.98 0.28
N PHE A 257 10.94 1.70 0.73
CA PHE A 257 12.25 1.13 1.05
C PHE A 257 12.21 0.18 2.24
N GLU A 258 11.59 0.57 3.37
CA GLU A 258 11.43 -0.28 4.54
C GLU A 258 10.80 -1.63 4.17
N ARG A 259 9.79 -1.59 3.32
CA ARG A 259 9.13 -2.79 2.83
C ARG A 259 10.06 -3.69 2.02
N GLN A 260 10.86 -3.12 1.11
CA GLN A 260 11.84 -3.88 0.33
C GLN A 260 12.96 -4.44 1.21
N TRP A 261 13.41 -3.67 2.18
CA TRP A 261 14.43 -4.08 3.13
C TRP A 261 13.98 -5.28 3.99
N ASN A 262 12.77 -5.22 4.57
CA ASN A 262 12.21 -6.28 5.40
C ASN A 262 12.01 -7.59 4.61
N ASP A 263 11.61 -7.50 3.34
CA ASP A 263 11.45 -8.67 2.48
C ASP A 263 12.78 -9.37 2.15
N SER A 264 13.90 -8.67 2.27
CA SER A 264 15.25 -9.24 2.03
C SER A 264 15.82 -10.04 3.21
N GLN A 265 15.09 -10.15 4.31
CA GLN A 265 15.48 -10.85 5.54
C GLN A 265 16.76 -10.30 6.20
N ARG A 266 17.05 -9.01 5.99
CA ARG A 266 18.25 -8.34 6.54
C ARG A 266 18.07 -7.86 7.99
N GLY A 267 16.92 -8.11 8.60
CA GLY A 267 16.57 -7.59 9.93
C GLY A 267 16.05 -6.15 9.87
N THR A 268 15.60 -5.64 11.01
CA THR A 268 15.06 -4.29 11.15
C THR A 268 16.19 -3.26 11.24
N LEU A 269 16.10 -2.16 10.50
CA LEU A 269 17.03 -1.06 10.63
C LEU A 269 16.79 -0.28 11.93
N PRO A 270 17.85 0.15 12.64
CA PRO A 270 17.73 1.00 13.81
C PRO A 270 17.08 2.37 13.56
N SER A 271 17.21 2.91 12.36
CA SER A 271 16.65 4.20 11.95
C SER A 271 16.25 4.18 10.48
N MET A 272 15.14 4.86 10.18
CA MET A 272 14.65 5.12 8.82
C MET A 272 14.96 6.56 8.35
N SER A 273 15.89 7.27 9.00
CA SER A 273 16.33 8.56 8.47
C SER A 273 17.09 8.38 7.15
N LEU A 274 16.95 9.34 6.23
CA LEU A 274 17.65 9.32 4.93
C LEU A 274 19.17 9.17 5.13
N GLU A 275 19.75 9.88 6.09
CA GLU A 275 21.18 9.78 6.47
C GLU A 275 21.56 8.35 6.84
N TYR A 276 20.79 7.70 7.74
CA TYR A 276 21.14 6.34 8.20
C TYR A 276 21.02 5.29 7.09
N VAL A 277 19.95 5.38 6.32
CA VAL A 277 19.71 4.46 5.20
C VAL A 277 20.80 4.61 4.13
N SER A 278 21.14 5.84 3.76
CA SER A 278 22.18 6.12 2.75
C SER A 278 23.56 5.65 3.21
N GLN A 279 23.93 5.90 4.48
CA GLN A 279 25.16 5.40 5.07
C GLN A 279 25.20 3.85 5.05
N THR A 280 24.09 3.21 5.35
CA THR A 280 24.01 1.74 5.36
C THR A 280 24.14 1.14 3.97
N LEU A 281 23.56 1.78 2.96
CA LEU A 281 23.55 1.27 1.57
C LEU A 281 24.85 1.58 0.82
N PHE A 282 25.36 2.81 0.98
CA PHE A 282 26.39 3.35 0.11
C PHE A 282 27.68 3.74 0.83
N GLY A 283 27.69 3.75 2.17
CA GLY A 283 28.80 4.32 2.96
C GLY A 283 28.87 5.86 2.87
N GLU A 284 27.87 6.49 2.26
CA GLU A 284 27.77 7.93 2.02
C GLU A 284 26.43 8.41 2.59
N GLY A 285 26.37 9.67 3.04
CA GLY A 285 25.16 10.27 3.58
C GLY A 285 24.97 11.69 3.07
N LYS A 286 24.16 12.47 3.79
CA LYS A 286 23.91 13.88 3.50
C LYS A 286 25.20 14.67 3.48
N SER A 287 25.23 15.75 2.70
CA SER A 287 26.41 16.64 2.66
C SER A 287 26.67 17.25 4.03
N LYS A 288 27.94 17.17 4.48
CA LYS A 288 28.41 17.75 5.76
C LYS A 288 29.42 18.86 5.52
N GLU A 289 29.68 19.20 4.27
CA GLU A 289 30.61 20.27 3.90
C GLU A 289 29.96 21.62 4.17
N THR A 290 30.35 22.28 5.24
CA THR A 290 29.90 23.63 5.61
C THR A 290 30.93 24.30 6.50
N LYS A 291 30.94 25.62 6.54
CA LYS A 291 31.78 26.40 7.46
C LYS A 291 31.26 26.42 8.89
N PHE A 292 30.07 25.93 9.17
CA PHE A 292 29.49 25.89 10.49
C PHE A 292 29.89 24.61 11.23
N GLU A 293 30.34 24.75 12.49
CA GLU A 293 30.64 23.62 13.36
C GLU A 293 29.37 23.01 13.95
N ASP A 294 28.34 23.85 14.26
CA ASP A 294 27.05 23.40 14.76
C ASP A 294 26.05 23.20 13.59
N PRO A 295 25.51 21.98 13.38
CA PRO A 295 24.50 21.74 12.37
C PRO A 295 23.25 22.63 12.49
N ASN A 296 22.86 23.01 13.73
CA ASN A 296 21.70 23.90 13.93
C ASN A 296 21.96 25.33 13.42
N GLU A 297 23.19 25.80 13.50
CA GLU A 297 23.60 27.07 12.91
C GLU A 297 23.54 27.02 11.38
N PHE A 298 23.97 25.91 10.77
CA PHE A 298 23.87 25.69 9.34
C PHE A 298 22.41 25.75 8.87
N TYR A 299 21.48 25.07 9.52
CA TYR A 299 20.07 25.12 9.15
C TYR A 299 19.42 26.52 9.31
N ARG A 300 19.94 27.35 10.22
CA ARG A 300 19.40 28.68 10.45
C ARG A 300 20.01 29.75 9.56
N ARG A 301 21.29 29.64 9.27
CA ARG A 301 22.09 30.71 8.66
C ARG A 301 22.75 30.32 7.34
N GLY A 302 22.93 29.01 7.10
CA GLY A 302 23.64 28.49 5.92
C GLY A 302 23.04 28.99 4.61
N TRP A 303 21.72 29.08 4.53
CA TRP A 303 21.02 29.59 3.36
C TRP A 303 21.56 30.96 2.87
N LEU A 304 21.86 31.89 3.78
CA LEU A 304 22.37 33.23 3.45
C LEU A 304 23.89 33.35 3.61
N GLU A 305 24.50 32.62 4.49
CA GLU A 305 25.90 32.77 4.86
C GLU A 305 26.83 31.71 4.27
N ASP A 306 26.29 30.54 3.92
CA ASP A 306 27.01 29.43 3.29
C ASP A 306 26.16 28.84 2.15
N THR A 307 25.72 29.72 1.26
CA THR A 307 24.70 29.42 0.23
C THR A 307 25.09 28.25 -0.65
N GLU A 308 26.34 28.15 -1.09
CA GLU A 308 26.82 27.06 -1.93
C GLU A 308 26.71 25.71 -1.23
N ALA A 309 27.15 25.62 0.03
CA ALA A 309 27.01 24.41 0.84
C ALA A 309 25.55 24.07 1.10
N TYR A 310 24.69 25.06 1.32
CA TYR A 310 23.26 24.86 1.57
C TYR A 310 22.52 24.35 0.32
N LEU A 311 22.82 24.90 -0.84
CA LEU A 311 22.27 24.43 -2.12
C LEU A 311 22.76 23.01 -2.46
N LYS A 312 24.04 22.71 -2.19
CA LYS A 312 24.60 21.36 -2.36
C LYS A 312 23.95 20.37 -1.41
N TYR A 313 23.71 20.75 -0.15
CA TYR A 313 23.02 19.91 0.82
C TYR A 313 21.63 19.50 0.32
N ALA A 314 20.80 20.46 -0.11
CA ALA A 314 19.46 20.18 -0.64
C ALA A 314 19.49 19.31 -1.91
N LEU A 315 20.48 19.51 -2.79
CA LEU A 315 20.66 18.71 -4.01
C LEU A 315 21.01 17.24 -3.67
N VAL A 316 21.96 17.03 -2.76
CA VAL A 316 22.41 15.70 -2.34
C VAL A 316 21.27 14.88 -1.74
N ASP A 317 20.36 15.51 -1.00
CA ASP A 317 19.20 14.81 -0.45
C ASP A 317 18.34 14.19 -1.57
N VAL A 318 18.09 14.89 -2.67
CA VAL A 318 17.35 14.34 -3.81
C VAL A 318 18.18 13.31 -4.59
N GLU A 319 19.50 13.49 -4.74
CA GLU A 319 20.39 12.50 -5.35
C GLU A 319 20.33 11.16 -4.59
N LEU A 320 20.29 11.21 -3.25
CA LEU A 320 20.15 10.02 -2.41
C LEU A 320 18.79 9.33 -2.62
N LEU A 321 17.68 10.07 -2.77
CA LEU A 321 16.39 9.51 -3.10
C LEU A 321 16.42 8.72 -4.41
N VAL A 322 16.98 9.31 -5.45
CA VAL A 322 17.12 8.67 -6.77
C VAL A 322 17.95 7.39 -6.65
N ARG A 323 19.13 7.46 -6.02
CA ARG A 323 20.02 6.30 -5.85
C ARG A 323 19.36 5.16 -5.04
N ILE A 324 18.62 5.49 -3.98
CA ILE A 324 17.90 4.48 -3.17
C ILE A 324 16.85 3.78 -4.01
N ASP A 325 16.02 4.54 -4.74
CA ASP A 325 14.95 3.94 -5.55
C ASP A 325 15.50 3.13 -6.73
N GLU A 326 16.49 3.65 -7.45
CA GLU A 326 17.12 2.94 -8.58
C GLU A 326 17.88 1.68 -8.15
N THR A 327 18.50 1.68 -6.96
CA THR A 327 19.24 0.51 -6.46
C THR A 327 18.32 -0.56 -5.89
N ASN A 328 17.23 -0.16 -5.21
CA ASN A 328 16.34 -1.08 -4.50
C ASN A 328 14.99 -1.28 -5.21
N PHE A 329 14.73 -0.57 -6.30
CA PHE A 329 13.49 -0.65 -7.12
C PHE A 329 12.21 -0.49 -6.30
N CYS A 330 12.22 0.40 -5.32
CA CYS A 330 11.15 0.55 -4.34
C CYS A 330 9.82 0.96 -4.99
N SER A 331 9.85 2.00 -5.83
CA SER A 331 8.67 2.47 -6.57
C SER A 331 8.18 1.46 -7.60
N GLU A 332 9.08 0.79 -8.33
CA GLU A 332 8.73 -0.24 -9.31
C GLU A 332 8.06 -1.45 -8.65
N ALA A 333 8.50 -1.84 -7.45
CA ALA A 333 7.88 -2.95 -6.72
C ALA A 333 6.43 -2.66 -6.32
N ILE A 334 6.10 -1.41 -5.96
CA ILE A 334 4.71 -1.01 -5.69
C ILE A 334 3.88 -0.96 -6.98
N VAL A 335 4.46 -0.47 -8.08
CA VAL A 335 3.82 -0.45 -9.40
C VAL A 335 3.52 -1.88 -9.89
N ALA A 336 4.44 -2.82 -9.68
CA ALA A 336 4.21 -4.24 -9.99
C ALA A 336 3.02 -4.82 -9.21
N LEU A 337 2.89 -4.48 -7.91
CA LEU A 337 1.73 -4.84 -7.09
C LEU A 337 0.45 -4.18 -7.61
N GLN A 338 0.50 -2.92 -7.98
CA GLN A 338 -0.65 -2.20 -8.55
C GLN A 338 -1.17 -2.90 -9.81
N ARG A 339 -0.28 -3.31 -10.70
CA ARG A 339 -0.64 -4.04 -11.93
C ARG A 339 -1.22 -5.41 -11.63
N LEU A 340 -0.58 -6.17 -10.74
CA LEU A 340 -1.05 -7.51 -10.33
C LEU A 340 -2.47 -7.45 -9.75
N LEU A 341 -2.77 -6.46 -8.93
CA LEU A 341 -4.06 -6.29 -8.26
C LEU A 341 -5.10 -5.57 -9.11
N VAL A 342 -4.67 -4.88 -10.17
CA VAL A 342 -5.48 -3.94 -10.96
C VAL A 342 -6.23 -2.97 -10.02
N ALA A 343 -5.48 -2.21 -9.20
CA ALA A 343 -6.02 -1.46 -8.09
C ALA A 343 -5.44 -0.03 -8.01
N PRO A 344 -6.06 0.90 -7.26
CA PRO A 344 -5.44 2.16 -6.90
C PRO A 344 -4.12 1.97 -6.14
N PHE A 345 -3.20 2.92 -6.27
CA PHE A 345 -1.83 2.81 -5.76
C PHE A 345 -1.77 2.58 -4.25
N GLU A 346 -2.60 3.28 -3.49
CA GLU A 346 -2.70 3.16 -2.03
C GLU A 346 -3.15 1.76 -1.55
N ALA A 347 -3.80 0.99 -2.40
CA ALA A 347 -4.21 -0.39 -2.08
C ALA A 347 -3.02 -1.34 -1.91
N CYS A 348 -1.86 -0.99 -2.50
CA CYS A 348 -0.69 -1.86 -2.56
C CYS A 348 0.15 -1.88 -1.27
N PHE A 349 -0.17 -1.04 -0.28
CA PHE A 349 0.63 -0.91 0.94
C PHE A 349 0.21 -1.86 2.07
N TYR A 350 -1.05 -2.21 2.18
CA TYR A 350 -1.54 -3.08 3.25
C TYR A 350 -1.94 -4.46 2.74
N ALA A 351 -1.46 -5.48 3.43
CA ALA A 351 -1.80 -6.88 3.16
C ALA A 351 -3.32 -7.13 3.07
N SER A 352 -4.07 -6.49 3.98
CA SER A 352 -5.54 -6.57 4.02
C SER A 352 -6.22 -6.01 2.78
N HIS A 353 -5.73 -4.88 2.26
CA HIS A 353 -6.26 -4.29 1.04
C HIS A 353 -5.94 -5.15 -0.17
N MET A 354 -4.68 -5.60 -0.30
CA MET A 354 -4.24 -6.44 -1.42
C MET A 354 -5.07 -7.70 -1.55
N GLY A 355 -5.15 -8.50 -0.50
CA GLY A 355 -5.90 -9.74 -0.56
C GLY A 355 -7.41 -9.54 -0.61
N SER A 356 -7.94 -8.49 0.04
CA SER A 356 -9.37 -8.15 -0.06
C SER A 356 -9.76 -7.83 -1.51
N ILE A 357 -8.96 -7.03 -2.22
CA ILE A 357 -9.20 -6.72 -3.63
C ILE A 357 -9.09 -7.99 -4.49
N TYR A 358 -8.04 -8.78 -4.25
CA TYR A 358 -7.85 -10.03 -4.99
C TYR A 358 -9.05 -10.97 -4.82
N PHE A 359 -9.53 -11.18 -3.59
CA PHE A 359 -10.69 -12.04 -3.36
C PHE A 359 -11.98 -11.44 -3.94
N MET A 360 -12.24 -10.14 -3.76
CA MET A 360 -13.42 -9.51 -4.35
C MET A 360 -13.48 -9.62 -5.89
N ARG A 361 -12.30 -9.64 -6.57
CA ARG A 361 -12.24 -9.87 -8.02
C ARG A 361 -12.53 -11.31 -8.41
N ASN A 362 -12.14 -12.28 -7.60
CA ASN A 362 -12.10 -13.69 -7.96
C ASN A 362 -13.14 -14.54 -7.20
N ALA A 363 -13.91 -13.92 -6.32
CA ALA A 363 -14.90 -14.61 -5.49
C ALA A 363 -16.28 -14.78 -6.14
N ASP A 364 -16.42 -14.38 -7.40
CA ASP A 364 -17.67 -14.41 -8.14
C ASP A 364 -18.81 -13.71 -7.36
N TRP A 365 -19.72 -14.51 -6.79
CA TRP A 365 -20.92 -14.03 -6.07
C TRP A 365 -20.72 -13.79 -4.58
N ILE A 366 -19.56 -14.06 -4.01
CA ILE A 366 -19.32 -14.00 -2.56
C ILE A 366 -18.88 -12.60 -2.14
N CYS A 367 -19.66 -11.97 -1.24
CA CYS A 367 -19.37 -10.66 -0.69
C CYS A 367 -18.81 -10.77 0.74
N LYS A 368 -17.72 -10.04 1.01
CA LYS A 368 -17.15 -9.97 2.35
C LYS A 368 -18.05 -9.20 3.33
N THR A 369 -17.96 -9.53 4.61
CA THR A 369 -18.63 -8.78 5.67
C THR A 369 -17.95 -7.40 5.86
N GLY A 370 -18.67 -6.46 6.49
CA GLY A 370 -18.05 -5.21 6.96
C GLY A 370 -17.04 -5.49 8.09
N SER A 371 -16.03 -4.64 8.19
CA SER A 371 -14.96 -4.75 9.20
C SER A 371 -15.48 -4.33 10.58
N LYS A 372 -16.17 -5.21 11.29
CA LYS A 372 -16.53 -5.03 12.70
C LYS A 372 -16.11 -6.26 13.49
N VAL A 373 -15.44 -6.04 14.61
CA VAL A 373 -15.08 -7.08 15.58
C VAL A 373 -15.79 -6.78 16.88
N ASP A 374 -16.82 -7.54 17.19
CA ASP A 374 -17.53 -7.42 18.47
C ASP A 374 -16.82 -8.25 19.57
N LYS A 375 -16.23 -9.37 19.22
CA LYS A 375 -15.47 -10.25 20.13
C LYS A 375 -14.42 -11.04 19.35
N ARG A 376 -13.19 -11.09 19.87
CA ARG A 376 -12.14 -11.94 19.30
C ARG A 376 -12.28 -13.36 19.83
N GLU A 377 -12.24 -14.34 18.93
CA GLU A 377 -12.19 -15.75 19.25
C GLU A 377 -10.72 -16.20 19.24
N GLU A 378 -10.34 -16.98 20.24
CA GLU A 378 -8.99 -17.53 20.34
C GLU A 378 -8.89 -18.87 19.58
N TYR A 379 -7.76 -19.15 19.00
CA TYR A 379 -7.44 -20.43 18.38
C TYR A 379 -5.93 -20.71 18.47
N GLU A 380 -5.55 -21.98 18.36
CA GLU A 380 -4.17 -22.39 18.41
C GLU A 380 -3.40 -21.97 17.16
N GLY A 381 -2.33 -21.19 17.36
CA GLY A 381 -1.46 -20.69 16.28
C GLY A 381 -0.43 -21.70 15.79
N ALA A 382 0.71 -21.18 15.32
CA ALA A 382 1.84 -21.98 14.86
C ALA A 382 2.47 -22.82 15.98
N MET A 383 3.09 -23.94 15.60
CA MET A 383 3.95 -24.70 16.49
C MET A 383 5.30 -24.00 16.63
N ILE A 384 5.75 -23.83 17.85
CA ILE A 384 7.11 -23.39 18.18
C ILE A 384 7.71 -24.51 19.01
N TYR A 385 8.78 -25.10 18.50
CA TYR A 385 9.55 -26.10 19.25
C TYR A 385 10.46 -25.38 20.24
N ASP A 386 10.32 -25.69 21.54
CA ASP A 386 11.21 -25.15 22.55
C ASP A 386 12.41 -26.07 22.74
N PRO A 387 13.60 -25.70 22.27
CA PRO A 387 14.78 -26.52 22.43
C PRO A 387 15.24 -26.65 23.88
N LEU A 388 14.75 -25.81 24.80
CA LEU A 388 15.12 -25.85 26.22
C LEU A 388 14.49 -27.02 26.97
N SER A 389 13.40 -27.60 26.46
CA SER A 389 12.64 -28.67 27.13
C SER A 389 13.30 -30.04 27.10
N GLU A 390 14.34 -30.27 26.27
CA GLU A 390 14.97 -31.61 26.06
C GLU A 390 16.49 -31.61 26.10
N ASN A 391 17.16 -30.88 26.97
CA ASN A 391 18.64 -30.83 27.06
C ASN A 391 19.36 -30.44 25.77
N THR A 392 18.71 -29.61 24.92
CA THR A 392 19.26 -29.18 23.62
C THR A 392 20.04 -27.88 23.70
N ASN A 393 20.36 -27.40 24.90
CA ASN A 393 21.20 -26.21 25.10
C ASN A 393 22.66 -26.51 24.80
N GLY A 394 23.28 -25.69 23.97
CA GLY A 394 24.73 -25.79 23.71
C GLY A 394 25.10 -25.50 22.26
N LEU A 395 26.37 -25.77 21.96
CA LEU A 395 26.90 -25.66 20.62
C LEU A 395 26.61 -26.95 19.86
N HIS A 396 25.84 -26.84 18.79
CA HIS A 396 25.59 -27.96 17.89
C HIS A 396 26.44 -27.84 16.63
N LEU A 397 27.12 -28.90 16.26
CA LEU A 397 27.95 -29.00 15.05
C LEU A 397 27.20 -29.77 13.96
N ASN A 398 27.51 -29.48 12.69
CA ASN A 398 26.93 -30.15 11.51
C ASN A 398 25.40 -30.06 11.45
N VAL A 399 24.86 -28.87 11.78
CA VAL A 399 23.41 -28.63 11.77
C VAL A 399 22.93 -28.41 10.32
N ALA A 400 21.87 -29.14 9.92
CA ALA A 400 21.13 -28.89 8.68
C ALA A 400 19.82 -28.24 9.00
N ALA A 401 19.51 -27.12 8.34
CA ALA A 401 18.23 -26.43 8.46
C ALA A 401 17.32 -26.75 7.27
N PHE A 402 16.08 -27.13 7.55
CA PHE A 402 15.05 -27.39 6.55
C PHE A 402 13.90 -26.42 6.72
N ASP A 403 13.34 -25.96 5.61
CA ASP A 403 12.17 -25.08 5.57
C ASP A 403 11.12 -25.61 4.61
N PHE A 404 9.85 -25.45 4.96
CA PHE A 404 8.72 -25.78 4.09
C PHE A 404 8.48 -24.64 3.09
N ALA A 405 8.68 -24.90 1.82
CA ALA A 405 8.39 -23.92 0.76
C ALA A 405 6.90 -23.55 0.72
N GLY A 406 6.52 -22.51 1.44
CA GLY A 406 5.15 -22.02 1.51
C GLY A 406 4.22 -22.93 2.34
N LEU A 407 4.56 -23.19 3.61
CA LEU A 407 3.83 -24.09 4.49
C LEU A 407 2.31 -23.82 4.53
N TYR A 408 1.88 -22.61 4.89
CA TYR A 408 0.45 -22.26 4.97
C TYR A 408 -0.26 -22.32 3.61
N PRO A 409 0.28 -21.75 2.53
CA PRO A 409 -0.24 -21.96 1.19
C PRO A 409 -0.44 -23.44 0.81
N SER A 410 0.52 -24.29 1.16
CA SER A 410 0.42 -25.73 0.89
C SER A 410 -0.68 -26.41 1.71
N MET A 411 -0.90 -26.00 2.96
CA MET A 411 -2.00 -26.51 3.78
C MET A 411 -3.38 -26.09 3.24
N MET A 412 -3.52 -24.85 2.77
CA MET A 412 -4.74 -24.37 2.12
C MET A 412 -5.12 -25.26 0.93
N ILE A 413 -4.14 -25.62 0.10
CA ILE A 413 -4.34 -26.48 -1.08
C ILE A 413 -4.65 -27.93 -0.67
N SER A 414 -3.81 -28.53 0.18
CA SER A 414 -3.85 -29.96 0.49
C SER A 414 -5.12 -30.39 1.24
N ARG A 415 -5.77 -29.47 1.92
CA ARG A 415 -7.01 -29.69 2.68
C ARG A 415 -8.22 -28.94 2.10
N ASN A 416 -8.06 -28.30 0.94
CA ASN A 416 -9.10 -27.51 0.27
C ASN A 416 -9.80 -26.51 1.22
N ILE A 417 -9.01 -25.82 2.07
CA ILE A 417 -9.50 -24.91 3.10
C ILE A 417 -10.02 -23.62 2.45
N SER A 418 -11.35 -23.42 2.46
CA SER A 418 -12.01 -22.21 1.95
C SER A 418 -13.37 -22.01 2.60
N TRP A 419 -13.95 -20.82 2.48
CA TRP A 419 -15.24 -20.46 3.10
C TRP A 419 -16.38 -21.35 2.63
N GLU A 420 -16.47 -21.59 1.31
CA GLU A 420 -17.54 -22.31 0.62
C GLU A 420 -17.32 -23.85 0.61
N THR A 421 -16.12 -24.29 0.95
CA THR A 421 -15.80 -25.72 0.99
C THR A 421 -16.00 -26.37 2.36
N LYS A 422 -16.37 -25.60 3.39
CA LYS A 422 -16.72 -26.17 4.70
C LYS A 422 -17.77 -27.26 4.56
N SER A 423 -17.59 -28.36 5.29
CA SER A 423 -18.52 -29.50 5.31
C SER A 423 -18.93 -29.82 6.74
N GLU A 424 -20.21 -30.08 6.94
CA GLU A 424 -20.73 -30.61 8.19
C GLU A 424 -20.51 -32.14 8.30
N GLU A 425 -20.37 -32.81 7.15
CA GLU A 425 -20.10 -34.23 7.08
C GLU A 425 -18.60 -34.53 7.03
N PRO A 426 -18.14 -35.62 7.66
CA PRO A 426 -16.74 -36.04 7.58
C PRO A 426 -16.29 -36.30 6.15
N THR A 427 -15.11 -35.81 5.80
CA THR A 427 -14.44 -36.02 4.52
C THR A 427 -12.96 -36.39 4.76
N GLU A 428 -12.25 -36.77 3.71
CA GLU A 428 -10.79 -37.00 3.78
C GLU A 428 -9.99 -35.71 4.07
N PHE A 429 -10.58 -34.52 3.85
CA PHE A 429 -9.98 -33.22 4.14
C PHE A 429 -10.38 -32.71 5.54
N GLY A 430 -10.10 -33.53 6.55
CA GLY A 430 -10.32 -33.18 7.94
C GLY A 430 -9.10 -32.49 8.59
N CYS A 431 -9.36 -31.52 9.46
CA CYS A 431 -8.36 -30.81 10.25
C CYS A 431 -8.80 -30.83 11.74
N ASP A 432 -7.96 -31.37 12.62
CA ASP A 432 -8.19 -31.25 14.07
C ASP A 432 -7.64 -29.92 14.58
N ILE A 433 -8.51 -28.93 14.76
CA ILE A 433 -8.11 -27.58 15.21
C ILE A 433 -7.61 -27.56 16.66
N ALA A 434 -7.88 -28.60 17.45
CA ALA A 434 -7.35 -28.79 18.80
C ALA A 434 -5.96 -29.46 18.83
N THR A 435 -5.33 -29.75 17.67
CA THR A 435 -3.97 -30.30 17.63
C THR A 435 -3.03 -29.44 18.47
N PRO A 436 -2.35 -30.01 19.49
CA PRO A 436 -1.50 -29.25 20.41
C PRO A 436 -0.32 -28.56 19.72
N ARG A 437 0.29 -27.56 20.37
CA ARG A 437 1.50 -26.88 19.88
C ARG A 437 2.80 -27.62 20.19
N ASP A 438 2.75 -28.65 21.00
CA ASP A 438 3.84 -29.52 21.38
C ASP A 438 3.76 -30.90 20.68
N PHE A 439 4.61 -31.84 21.01
CA PHE A 439 4.61 -33.19 20.45
C PHE A 439 3.65 -34.17 21.15
N SER A 440 2.75 -33.70 22.01
CA SER A 440 1.72 -34.54 22.62
C SER A 440 0.72 -35.07 21.58
N GLU A 441 0.05 -36.17 21.88
CA GLU A 441 -0.90 -36.80 20.94
C GLU A 441 -2.09 -35.88 20.62
N ALA A 442 -2.48 -35.85 19.34
CA ALA A 442 -3.69 -35.16 18.89
C ALA A 442 -4.94 -35.88 19.41
N THR A 443 -5.86 -35.11 19.98
CA THR A 443 -7.06 -35.66 20.62
C THR A 443 -8.19 -35.95 19.64
N ARG A 444 -8.13 -35.42 18.42
CA ARG A 444 -9.17 -35.46 17.36
C ARG A 444 -10.58 -35.05 17.85
N THR A 445 -10.61 -34.13 18.80
CA THR A 445 -11.87 -33.75 19.49
C THR A 445 -12.60 -32.61 18.77
N HIS A 446 -11.91 -31.82 17.91
CA HIS A 446 -12.46 -30.64 17.24
C HIS A 446 -12.16 -30.69 15.75
N MET A 447 -12.74 -31.69 15.09
CA MET A 447 -12.56 -31.88 13.64
C MET A 447 -13.38 -30.88 12.84
N LEU A 448 -12.72 -30.19 11.89
CA LEU A 448 -13.36 -29.44 10.82
C LEU A 448 -13.11 -30.14 9.50
N TYR A 449 -14.11 -30.19 8.63
CA TYR A 449 -14.02 -30.89 7.35
C TYR A 449 -14.26 -29.95 6.19
N TYR A 450 -13.66 -30.27 5.04
CA TYR A 450 -13.78 -29.53 3.81
C TYR A 450 -14.18 -30.45 2.66
N LYS A 451 -15.01 -29.94 1.72
CA LYS A 451 -15.49 -30.68 0.54
C LYS A 451 -14.34 -31.03 -0.39
N THR A 452 -14.50 -32.12 -1.13
CA THR A 452 -13.47 -32.66 -2.04
C THR A 452 -13.87 -32.56 -3.51
N ASP A 453 -15.13 -32.19 -3.80
CA ASP A 453 -15.75 -32.18 -5.12
C ASP A 453 -15.39 -30.97 -5.98
N LYS A 454 -15.08 -29.83 -5.34
CA LYS A 454 -14.75 -28.57 -6.01
C LYS A 454 -13.61 -27.85 -5.28
N LEU A 455 -12.64 -27.36 -6.02
CA LEU A 455 -11.57 -26.55 -5.48
C LEU A 455 -12.12 -25.19 -5.01
N GLY A 456 -11.84 -24.87 -3.74
CA GLY A 456 -12.30 -23.64 -3.13
C GLY A 456 -11.55 -22.38 -3.61
N LEU A 457 -12.12 -21.20 -3.33
CA LEU A 457 -11.57 -19.90 -3.73
C LEU A 457 -10.14 -19.72 -3.20
N LEU A 458 -9.91 -19.98 -1.92
CA LEU A 458 -8.59 -19.74 -1.30
C LEU A 458 -7.50 -20.66 -1.86
N PRO A 459 -7.66 -22.00 -1.95
CA PRO A 459 -6.66 -22.86 -2.59
C PRO A 459 -6.50 -22.60 -4.08
N ARG A 460 -7.56 -22.27 -4.81
CA ARG A 460 -7.50 -21.87 -6.24
C ARG A 460 -6.60 -20.64 -6.40
N ALA A 461 -6.86 -19.59 -5.62
CA ALA A 461 -6.06 -18.37 -5.61
C ALA A 461 -4.57 -18.64 -5.34
N VAL A 462 -4.27 -19.51 -4.38
CA VAL A 462 -2.88 -19.88 -4.06
C VAL A 462 -2.22 -20.63 -5.21
N LEU A 463 -2.92 -21.57 -5.85
CA LEU A 463 -2.39 -22.33 -7.01
C LEU A 463 -2.11 -21.39 -8.18
N GLU A 464 -3.06 -20.58 -8.59
CA GLU A 464 -2.91 -19.61 -9.70
C GLU A 464 -1.73 -18.66 -9.48
N LEU A 465 -1.61 -18.11 -8.26
CA LEU A 465 -0.49 -17.22 -7.93
C LEU A 465 0.85 -17.96 -7.85
N LYS A 466 0.87 -19.21 -7.40
CA LYS A 466 2.09 -20.04 -7.40
C LYS A 466 2.57 -20.31 -8.82
N ASP A 467 1.67 -20.63 -9.72
CA ASP A 467 1.98 -20.88 -11.14
C ASP A 467 2.46 -19.59 -11.81
N LEU A 468 1.77 -18.48 -11.60
CA LEU A 468 2.20 -17.16 -12.07
C LEU A 468 3.60 -16.78 -11.56
N ARG A 469 3.88 -17.04 -10.28
CA ARG A 469 5.20 -16.79 -9.70
C ARG A 469 6.29 -17.65 -10.32
N ASN A 470 6.01 -18.92 -10.60
CA ASN A 470 6.96 -19.82 -11.25
C ASN A 470 7.25 -19.35 -12.69
N GLU A 471 6.25 -18.87 -13.40
CA GLU A 471 6.40 -18.27 -14.72
C GLU A 471 7.30 -17.02 -14.68
N TYR A 472 7.06 -16.09 -13.76
CA TYR A 472 7.91 -14.89 -13.62
C TYR A 472 9.35 -15.24 -13.24
N LYS A 473 9.57 -16.29 -12.44
CA LYS A 473 10.93 -16.78 -12.15
C LYS A 473 11.60 -17.38 -13.39
N ARG A 474 10.83 -18.04 -14.26
CA ARG A 474 11.35 -18.57 -15.54
C ARG A 474 11.76 -17.40 -16.42
N LEU A 475 10.89 -16.43 -16.66
CA LEU A 475 11.17 -15.23 -17.47
C LEU A 475 12.37 -14.43 -16.94
N MET A 476 12.52 -14.34 -15.61
CA MET A 476 13.68 -13.71 -14.98
C MET A 476 15.00 -14.45 -15.29
N ARG A 477 14.98 -15.77 -15.34
CA ARG A 477 16.16 -16.56 -15.73
C ARG A 477 16.49 -16.39 -17.21
N ASP A 478 15.48 -16.47 -18.07
CA ASP A 478 15.63 -16.30 -19.51
C ASP A 478 16.22 -14.90 -19.85
N ALA A 479 15.73 -13.83 -19.18
CA ALA A 479 16.26 -12.48 -19.31
C ALA A 479 17.73 -12.38 -18.82
N ARG A 480 18.07 -13.05 -17.73
CA ARG A 480 19.46 -13.10 -17.20
C ARG A 480 20.41 -13.80 -18.17
N GLU A 481 19.97 -14.89 -18.78
CA GLU A 481 20.74 -15.61 -19.79
C GLU A 481 20.92 -14.78 -21.07
N ALA A 482 19.94 -13.93 -21.40
CA ALA A 482 20.01 -12.98 -22.51
C ALA A 482 20.84 -11.70 -22.21
N GLY A 483 21.23 -11.47 -20.95
CA GLY A 483 21.95 -10.27 -20.52
C GLY A 483 21.09 -9.00 -20.48
N ASP A 484 19.77 -9.13 -20.35
CA ASP A 484 18.82 -8.02 -20.26
C ASP A 484 18.51 -7.68 -18.79
N ASP A 485 19.31 -6.79 -18.22
CA ASP A 485 19.19 -6.39 -16.82
C ASP A 485 17.85 -5.72 -16.49
N LEU A 486 17.26 -4.98 -17.45
CA LEU A 486 15.97 -4.31 -17.24
C LEU A 486 14.83 -5.33 -17.12
N GLU A 487 14.78 -6.32 -18.00
CA GLU A 487 13.82 -7.41 -17.92
C GLU A 487 14.06 -8.29 -16.66
N VAL A 488 15.31 -8.51 -16.25
CA VAL A 488 15.60 -9.21 -14.98
C VAL A 488 14.96 -8.49 -13.80
N VAL A 489 15.11 -7.17 -13.70
CA VAL A 489 14.50 -6.36 -12.64
C VAL A 489 12.99 -6.41 -12.70
N LYS A 490 12.39 -6.24 -13.86
CA LYS A 490 10.95 -6.32 -14.08
C LYS A 490 10.37 -7.65 -13.56
N TRP A 491 10.93 -8.76 -14.00
CA TRP A 491 10.44 -10.08 -13.59
C TRP A 491 10.74 -10.40 -12.12
N HIS A 492 11.85 -9.88 -11.58
CA HIS A 492 12.11 -9.94 -10.14
C HIS A 492 11.01 -9.24 -9.33
N ASN A 493 10.65 -8.02 -9.69
CA ASN A 493 9.60 -7.25 -9.01
C ASN A 493 8.24 -7.95 -9.13
N ASN A 494 7.89 -8.45 -10.30
CA ASN A 494 6.65 -9.17 -10.53
C ASN A 494 6.54 -10.45 -9.67
N GLN A 495 7.58 -11.29 -9.61
CA GLN A 495 7.55 -12.50 -8.78
C GLN A 495 7.52 -12.17 -7.28
N MET A 496 8.14 -11.05 -6.85
CA MET A 496 8.07 -10.58 -5.47
C MET A 496 6.67 -10.01 -5.13
N ALA A 497 6.02 -9.32 -6.06
CA ALA A 497 4.64 -8.87 -5.90
C ALA A 497 3.70 -10.06 -5.63
N VAL A 498 3.80 -11.12 -6.43
CA VAL A 498 3.02 -12.35 -6.24
C VAL A 498 3.34 -13.01 -4.88
N LYS A 499 4.63 -13.09 -4.49
CA LYS A 499 5.04 -13.63 -3.18
C LYS A 499 4.37 -12.88 -2.03
N ARG A 500 4.36 -11.53 -2.10
CA ARG A 500 3.75 -10.67 -1.07
C ARG A 500 2.24 -10.88 -0.98
N LEU A 501 1.57 -10.94 -2.13
CA LEU A 501 0.13 -11.18 -2.18
C LEU A 501 -0.22 -12.53 -1.55
N MET A 502 0.46 -13.63 -1.91
CA MET A 502 0.22 -14.94 -1.30
C MET A 502 0.47 -14.95 0.21
N ALA A 503 1.54 -14.28 0.66
CA ALA A 503 1.85 -14.19 2.09
C ALA A 503 0.77 -13.45 2.88
N SER A 504 0.00 -12.55 2.25
CA SER A 504 -1.09 -11.80 2.89
C SER A 504 -2.31 -12.67 3.19
N PHE A 505 -2.54 -13.77 2.49
CA PHE A 505 -3.79 -14.54 2.54
C PHE A 505 -4.10 -15.13 3.92
N TYR A 506 -3.09 -15.72 4.57
CA TYR A 506 -3.30 -16.20 5.94
C TYR A 506 -3.68 -15.05 6.89
N GLY A 507 -2.98 -13.92 6.82
CA GLY A 507 -3.26 -12.76 7.66
C GLY A 507 -4.68 -12.22 7.47
N ILE A 508 -5.21 -12.27 6.25
CA ILE A 508 -6.57 -11.81 5.92
C ILE A 508 -7.63 -12.74 6.52
N VAL A 509 -7.39 -14.05 6.45
CA VAL A 509 -8.28 -15.06 7.03
C VAL A 509 -8.20 -15.05 8.56
N ALA A 510 -7.01 -14.83 9.12
CA ALA A 510 -6.73 -14.91 10.55
C ALA A 510 -7.11 -13.65 11.33
N PHE A 511 -6.97 -12.46 10.74
CA PHE A 511 -7.20 -11.21 11.46
C PHE A 511 -8.68 -10.84 11.46
N GLN A 512 -9.33 -11.08 12.60
CA GLN A 512 -10.78 -10.95 12.79
C GLN A 512 -11.35 -9.51 12.60
N GLY A 513 -10.49 -8.52 12.38
CA GLY A 513 -10.87 -7.16 11.98
C GLY A 513 -11.18 -7.01 10.48
N PHE A 514 -10.90 -8.03 9.66
CA PHE A 514 -11.13 -8.00 8.22
C PHE A 514 -12.43 -8.72 7.83
N GLY A 515 -13.09 -8.20 6.82
CA GLY A 515 -14.37 -8.76 6.37
C GLY A 515 -14.30 -10.18 5.80
N TRP A 516 -13.10 -10.67 5.46
CA TRP A 516 -12.80 -12.03 5.01
C TRP A 516 -12.38 -12.97 6.15
N ALA A 517 -12.22 -12.47 7.37
CA ALA A 517 -11.73 -13.28 8.48
C ALA A 517 -12.67 -14.43 8.82
N ASP A 518 -12.09 -15.60 9.11
CA ASP A 518 -12.77 -16.80 9.55
C ASP A 518 -11.86 -17.62 10.47
N VAL A 519 -12.20 -17.67 11.74
CA VAL A 519 -11.40 -18.33 12.78
C VAL A 519 -11.22 -19.81 12.49
N ASN A 520 -12.25 -20.49 11.99
CA ASN A 520 -12.18 -21.91 11.67
C ASN A 520 -11.20 -22.20 10.52
N LEU A 521 -11.19 -21.35 9.48
CA LEU A 521 -10.20 -21.47 8.41
C LEU A 521 -8.79 -21.22 8.93
N ALA A 522 -8.59 -20.16 9.71
CA ALA A 522 -7.29 -19.84 10.30
C ALA A 522 -6.78 -20.96 11.20
N ALA A 523 -7.64 -21.51 12.07
CA ALA A 523 -7.34 -22.64 12.94
C ALA A 523 -7.00 -23.91 12.14
N SER A 524 -7.74 -24.20 11.06
CA SER A 524 -7.47 -25.37 10.20
C SER A 524 -6.12 -25.26 9.48
N ILE A 525 -5.75 -24.06 9.01
CA ILE A 525 -4.46 -23.83 8.36
C ILE A 525 -3.32 -24.07 9.35
N THR A 526 -3.40 -23.51 10.57
CA THR A 526 -2.34 -23.67 11.58
C THR A 526 -2.28 -25.08 12.13
N ALA A 527 -3.43 -25.75 12.32
CA ALA A 527 -3.49 -27.15 12.75
C ALA A 527 -2.83 -28.08 11.72
N SER A 528 -3.17 -27.95 10.45
CA SER A 528 -2.55 -28.73 9.37
C SER A 528 -1.05 -28.47 9.26
N ALA A 529 -0.61 -27.22 9.50
CA ALA A 529 0.82 -26.90 9.54
C ALA A 529 1.52 -27.55 10.73
N ARG A 530 0.92 -27.56 11.92
CA ARG A 530 1.47 -28.29 13.10
C ARG A 530 1.59 -29.78 12.84
N GLU A 531 0.57 -30.37 12.21
CA GLU A 531 0.60 -31.79 11.81
C GLU A 531 1.77 -32.08 10.85
N ALA A 532 1.97 -31.24 9.83
CA ALA A 532 3.07 -31.39 8.87
C ALA A 532 4.45 -31.27 9.53
N ILE A 533 4.64 -30.31 10.44
CA ILE A 533 5.89 -30.14 11.19
C ILE A 533 6.19 -31.36 12.05
N ARG A 534 5.18 -31.89 12.76
CA ARG A 534 5.31 -33.11 13.56
C ARG A 534 5.72 -34.32 12.73
N LEU A 535 5.04 -34.49 11.59
CA LEU A 535 5.35 -35.60 10.70
C LEU A 535 6.79 -35.52 10.19
N ALA A 536 7.26 -34.31 9.83
CA ALA A 536 8.65 -34.09 9.41
C ALA A 536 9.64 -34.40 10.54
N ALA A 537 9.38 -33.94 11.77
CA ALA A 537 10.21 -34.21 12.93
C ALA A 537 10.26 -35.71 13.29
N PHE A 538 9.14 -36.43 13.23
CA PHE A 538 9.13 -37.88 13.43
C PHE A 538 9.95 -38.62 12.35
N LYS A 539 9.79 -38.19 11.07
CA LYS A 539 10.56 -38.78 9.98
C LYS A 539 12.07 -38.53 10.13
N ALA A 540 12.49 -37.33 10.51
CA ALA A 540 13.90 -37.03 10.79
C ALA A 540 14.41 -37.92 11.92
N LYS A 541 13.66 -38.09 13.01
CA LYS A 541 14.03 -38.96 14.12
C LYS A 541 14.14 -40.44 13.73
N GLU A 542 13.24 -40.96 12.87
CA GLU A 542 13.35 -42.32 12.31
C GLU A 542 14.59 -42.52 11.42
N MET A 543 15.08 -41.45 10.80
CA MET A 543 16.27 -41.45 9.94
C MET A 543 17.58 -41.20 10.71
N GLU A 544 17.52 -41.06 12.04
CA GLU A 544 18.63 -40.73 12.94
C GLU A 544 19.34 -39.39 12.56
N VAL A 545 18.58 -38.42 12.06
CA VAL A 545 19.06 -37.08 11.66
C VAL A 545 18.64 -36.03 12.68
#